data_d3eb7f9445bc4e90bb8900b829660770
#
_entry.id   d3eb7f9445bc4e90bb8900b829660770
#
_cell.length_a   1.000
_cell.length_b   1.000
_cell.length_c   1.000
_cell.angle_alpha   90.00
_cell.angle_beta   90.00
_cell.angle_gamma   90.00
#
_symmetry.space_group_name_H-M   'P 1'
#
loop_
_entity.id
_entity.type
_entity.pdbx_description
1 polymer ?
#
loop_
_entity_poly.entity_id
_entity_poly.type
_entity_poly.pdbx_seq_one_letter_code
_entity_poly.pdbx_strand_id
1 'polypeptide(L)'
;VLHRCTGEAPVIICCHGLFSTMNSDKFLKIAETFAPEGFAVVRFDFGGCGESTGDIADTTVTSRLEDLEAVVQYLSGEGGLTGRYGILGSSFGGYVGLLHAAKNPVAALSVWATPCDMLSIAGNIPKADMQKLKRDFFIDARRYDLLGAVAGMPSVQVLHGASDEIVPAEQARLIYQALHDPRDFLLLPQADHSISQPSPRKQAITASLAWFKKQLLPGC
;
A
#
# COMPACT_ATOMS: atom_id res chain seq x y z
N VAL A 1 -14.72 4.71 -0.05
CA VAL A 1 -15.15 5.47 1.16
C VAL A 1 -14.13 6.57 1.42
N LEU A 2 -14.60 7.81 1.55
CA LEU A 2 -13.78 8.99 1.84
C LEU A 2 -14.08 9.48 3.27
N HIS A 3 -13.07 9.49 4.12
CA HIS A 3 -13.12 10.12 5.44
C HIS A 3 -12.53 11.53 5.31
N ARG A 4 -13.36 12.56 5.41
CA ARG A 4 -12.94 13.97 5.28
C ARG A 4 -12.69 14.61 6.64
N CYS A 5 -11.63 15.41 6.71
CA CYS A 5 -11.53 16.52 7.66
C CYS A 5 -11.97 17.83 6.98
N THR A 6 -12.15 18.89 7.75
CA THR A 6 -12.52 20.22 7.24
C THR A 6 -11.31 20.89 6.58
N GLY A 7 -11.44 21.40 5.35
CA GLY A 7 -10.41 22.18 4.66
C GLY A 7 -9.68 21.39 3.55
N GLU A 8 -8.61 21.99 3.03
CA GLU A 8 -7.72 21.40 1.99
C GLU A 8 -6.74 20.38 2.60
N ALA A 9 -7.27 19.28 3.12
CA ALA A 9 -6.46 18.25 3.74
C ALA A 9 -5.69 17.42 2.72
N PRO A 10 -4.41 17.08 2.97
CA PRO A 10 -3.72 16.09 2.16
C PRO A 10 -4.41 14.74 2.24
N VAL A 11 -4.43 14.04 1.10
CA VAL A 11 -5.14 12.76 0.96
C VAL A 11 -4.19 11.60 1.17
N ILE A 12 -4.62 10.58 1.93
CA ILE A 12 -3.96 9.28 2.03
C ILE A 12 -4.85 8.23 1.36
N ILE A 13 -4.34 7.63 0.28
CA ILE A 13 -5.02 6.55 -0.44
C ILE A 13 -4.55 5.21 0.13
N CYS A 14 -5.48 4.41 0.63
CA CYS A 14 -5.22 3.09 1.22
C CYS A 14 -5.41 1.98 0.19
N CYS A 15 -4.34 1.25 -0.12
CA CYS A 15 -4.29 0.14 -1.07
C CYS A 15 -4.18 -1.19 -0.34
N HIS A 16 -5.23 -2.02 -0.39
CA HIS A 16 -5.26 -3.31 0.31
C HIS A 16 -4.51 -4.43 -0.45
N GLY A 17 -4.21 -5.53 0.25
CA GLY A 17 -3.54 -6.71 -0.30
C GLY A 17 -4.41 -7.55 -1.21
N LEU A 18 -3.81 -8.61 -1.80
CA LEU A 18 -4.41 -9.42 -2.88
C LEU A 18 -5.78 -10.03 -2.50
N PHE A 19 -5.90 -10.62 -1.33
CA PHE A 19 -7.14 -11.26 -0.84
C PHE A 19 -7.73 -10.50 0.36
N SER A 20 -7.69 -9.18 0.33
CA SER A 20 -8.16 -8.29 1.38
C SER A 20 -9.24 -7.34 0.86
N THR A 21 -9.71 -6.44 1.70
CA THR A 21 -10.69 -5.41 1.35
C THR A 21 -10.39 -4.10 2.04
N MET A 22 -11.02 -3.02 1.59
CA MET A 22 -10.99 -1.69 2.23
C MET A 22 -11.52 -1.70 3.66
N ASN A 23 -12.33 -2.70 4.03
CA ASN A 23 -12.97 -2.84 5.34
C ASN A 23 -12.17 -3.74 6.29
N SER A 24 -10.93 -4.13 5.94
CA SER A 24 -10.08 -4.83 6.91
C SER A 24 -9.77 -3.96 8.14
N ASP A 25 -9.69 -4.58 9.32
CA ASP A 25 -9.47 -3.89 10.60
C ASP A 25 -8.32 -2.87 10.56
N LYS A 26 -7.23 -3.20 9.87
CA LYS A 26 -6.07 -2.29 9.77
C LYS A 26 -6.44 -0.98 9.06
N PHE A 27 -7.18 -1.03 7.94
CA PHE A 27 -7.55 0.16 7.19
C PHE A 27 -8.64 0.98 7.86
N LEU A 28 -9.55 0.32 8.60
CA LEU A 28 -10.50 1.01 9.48
C LEU A 28 -9.75 1.79 10.56
N LYS A 29 -8.80 1.15 11.26
CA LYS A 29 -7.99 1.79 12.30
C LYS A 29 -7.10 2.91 11.78
N ILE A 30 -6.54 2.76 10.57
CA ILE A 30 -5.79 3.83 9.90
C ILE A 30 -6.70 5.04 9.67
N ALA A 31 -7.90 4.85 9.10
CA ALA A 31 -8.83 5.94 8.85
C ALA A 31 -9.28 6.64 10.15
N GLU A 32 -9.63 5.86 11.19
CA GLU A 32 -9.98 6.37 12.51
C GLU A 32 -8.86 7.19 13.16
N THR A 33 -7.60 6.81 12.90
CA THR A 33 -6.43 7.46 13.51
C THR A 33 -5.99 8.69 12.71
N PHE A 34 -6.02 8.63 11.37
CA PHE A 34 -5.45 9.68 10.52
C PHE A 34 -6.41 10.84 10.28
N ALA A 35 -7.73 10.59 10.21
CA ALA A 35 -8.70 11.64 9.92
C ALA A 35 -8.71 12.75 11.00
N PRO A 36 -8.68 12.46 12.31
CA PRO A 36 -8.57 13.51 13.34
C PRO A 36 -7.25 14.30 13.31
N GLU A 37 -6.23 13.74 12.66
CA GLU A 37 -4.87 14.30 12.57
C GLU A 37 -4.64 15.16 11.32
N GLY A 38 -5.71 15.50 10.61
CA GLY A 38 -5.69 16.44 9.51
C GLY A 38 -5.55 15.81 8.11
N PHE A 39 -5.78 14.49 7.97
CA PHE A 39 -5.75 13.80 6.67
C PHE A 39 -7.16 13.46 6.17
N ALA A 40 -7.39 13.61 4.87
CA ALA A 40 -8.49 12.93 4.20
C ALA A 40 -8.02 11.49 3.88
N VAL A 41 -8.76 10.46 4.32
CA VAL A 41 -8.38 9.07 4.08
C VAL A 41 -9.36 8.44 3.11
N VAL A 42 -8.82 7.97 1.98
CA VAL A 42 -9.56 7.25 0.94
C VAL A 42 -9.26 5.77 1.07
N ARG A 43 -10.32 4.98 1.24
CA ARG A 43 -10.27 3.51 1.21
C ARG A 43 -11.14 3.04 0.07
N PHE A 44 -10.65 2.12 -0.75
CA PHE A 44 -11.37 1.55 -1.88
C PHE A 44 -11.07 0.06 -2.00
N ASP A 45 -11.97 -0.65 -2.65
CA ASP A 45 -11.76 -2.04 -3.05
C ASP A 45 -11.28 -2.09 -4.49
N PHE A 46 -10.20 -2.80 -4.72
CA PHE A 46 -9.78 -3.16 -6.07
C PHE A 46 -10.80 -4.07 -6.76
N GLY A 47 -10.81 -4.08 -8.07
CA GLY A 47 -11.70 -4.94 -8.88
C GLY A 47 -11.66 -6.40 -8.43
N GLY A 48 -12.85 -7.01 -8.31
CA GLY A 48 -13.02 -8.37 -7.81
C GLY A 48 -12.86 -8.56 -6.30
N CYS A 49 -12.74 -7.48 -5.53
CA CYS A 49 -12.63 -7.52 -4.06
C CYS A 49 -13.73 -6.70 -3.39
N GLY A 50 -14.12 -7.11 -2.18
CA GLY A 50 -15.05 -6.39 -1.34
C GLY A 50 -16.36 -6.03 -2.03
N GLU A 51 -16.63 -4.71 -2.14
CA GLU A 51 -17.84 -4.17 -2.77
C GLU A 51 -17.64 -3.81 -4.26
N SER A 52 -16.42 -3.94 -4.79
CA SER A 52 -16.12 -3.68 -6.21
C SER A 52 -16.58 -4.83 -7.08
N THR A 53 -17.06 -4.50 -8.28
CA THR A 53 -17.46 -5.49 -9.30
C THR A 53 -16.24 -6.23 -9.87
N GLY A 54 -16.50 -7.32 -10.62
CA GLY A 54 -15.46 -8.15 -11.22
C GLY A 54 -15.23 -9.45 -10.46
N ASP A 55 -14.21 -10.18 -10.85
CA ASP A 55 -13.79 -11.44 -10.23
C ASP A 55 -12.32 -11.34 -9.81
N ILE A 56 -12.01 -11.77 -8.59
CA ILE A 56 -10.64 -11.84 -8.08
C ILE A 56 -9.73 -12.68 -8.99
N ALA A 57 -10.29 -13.63 -9.70
CA ALA A 57 -9.58 -14.49 -10.65
C ALA A 57 -8.96 -13.70 -11.83
N ASP A 58 -9.54 -12.54 -12.17
CA ASP A 58 -9.07 -11.69 -13.27
C ASP A 58 -8.03 -10.64 -12.79
N THR A 59 -7.69 -10.66 -11.51
CA THR A 59 -6.67 -9.76 -10.96
C THR A 59 -5.31 -9.95 -11.64
N THR A 60 -4.69 -8.85 -12.03
CA THR A 60 -3.29 -8.75 -12.50
C THR A 60 -2.60 -7.55 -11.84
N VAL A 61 -1.29 -7.41 -12.00
CA VAL A 61 -0.59 -6.19 -11.57
C VAL A 61 -1.09 -5.00 -12.39
N THR A 62 -1.28 -5.19 -13.70
CA THR A 62 -1.79 -4.15 -14.61
C THR A 62 -3.18 -3.68 -14.18
N SER A 63 -4.14 -4.60 -13.95
CA SER A 63 -5.51 -4.21 -13.56
C SER A 63 -5.54 -3.44 -12.23
N ARG A 64 -4.70 -3.81 -11.27
CA ARG A 64 -4.58 -3.09 -9.99
C ARG A 64 -3.98 -1.69 -10.14
N LEU A 65 -3.03 -1.51 -11.06
CA LEU A 65 -2.49 -0.19 -11.39
C LEU A 65 -3.57 0.69 -12.04
N GLU A 66 -4.36 0.14 -12.96
CA GLU A 66 -5.49 0.83 -13.60
C GLU A 66 -6.56 1.24 -12.59
N ASP A 67 -6.90 0.36 -11.64
CA ASP A 67 -7.84 0.68 -10.55
C ASP A 67 -7.33 1.84 -9.69
N LEU A 68 -6.06 1.80 -9.27
CA LEU A 68 -5.47 2.88 -8.48
C LEU A 68 -5.43 4.20 -9.27
N GLU A 69 -5.11 4.15 -10.54
CA GLU A 69 -5.10 5.32 -11.41
C GLU A 69 -6.50 5.92 -11.58
N ALA A 70 -7.53 5.09 -11.73
CA ALA A 70 -8.92 5.54 -11.78
C ALA A 70 -9.35 6.24 -10.48
N VAL A 71 -8.92 5.73 -9.31
CA VAL A 71 -9.15 6.39 -8.02
C VAL A 71 -8.46 7.75 -7.96
N VAL A 72 -7.20 7.85 -8.37
CA VAL A 72 -6.44 9.11 -8.38
C VAL A 72 -7.10 10.12 -9.33
N GLN A 73 -7.52 9.69 -10.52
CA GLN A 73 -8.21 10.55 -11.50
C GLN A 73 -9.56 11.05 -10.97
N TYR A 74 -10.36 10.16 -10.35
CA TYR A 74 -11.63 10.54 -9.74
C TYR A 74 -11.44 11.63 -8.66
N LEU A 75 -10.48 11.42 -7.77
CA LEU A 75 -10.17 12.37 -6.71
C LEU A 75 -9.71 13.74 -7.26
N SER A 76 -8.93 13.73 -8.32
CA SER A 76 -8.45 14.96 -8.99
C SER A 76 -9.58 15.71 -9.67
N GLY A 77 -10.57 15.01 -10.26
CA GLY A 77 -11.73 15.61 -10.94
C GLY A 77 -12.78 16.17 -9.98
N GLU A 78 -13.04 15.50 -8.87
CA GLU A 78 -14.07 15.87 -7.88
C GLU A 78 -13.61 16.97 -6.89
N GLY A 79 -12.43 17.59 -7.13
CA GLY A 79 -11.94 18.71 -6.31
C GLY A 79 -11.51 18.30 -4.89
N GLY A 80 -11.26 17.04 -4.67
CA GLY A 80 -10.84 16.50 -3.36
C GLY A 80 -9.33 16.42 -3.16
N LEU A 81 -8.54 16.42 -4.23
CA LEU A 81 -7.09 16.42 -4.18
C LEU A 81 -6.53 17.84 -4.29
N THR A 82 -5.85 18.28 -3.26
CA THR A 82 -5.07 19.55 -3.26
C THR A 82 -3.75 19.46 -4.02
N GLY A 83 -3.60 18.49 -4.91
CA GLY A 83 -2.39 18.21 -5.67
C GLY A 83 -1.31 17.40 -4.93
N ARG A 84 -1.44 17.20 -3.61
CA ARG A 84 -0.49 16.37 -2.82
C ARG A 84 -1.22 15.23 -2.15
N TYR A 85 -0.86 14.01 -2.49
CA TYR A 85 -1.39 12.81 -1.85
C TYR A 85 -0.27 11.84 -1.47
N GLY A 86 -0.56 11.01 -0.47
CA GLY A 86 0.25 9.87 -0.08
C GLY A 86 -0.47 8.56 -0.34
N ILE A 87 0.29 7.48 -0.42
CA ILE A 87 -0.24 6.11 -0.53
C ILE A 87 0.20 5.30 0.68
N LEU A 88 -0.77 4.65 1.35
CA LEU A 88 -0.51 3.62 2.34
C LEU A 88 -0.93 2.28 1.74
N GLY A 89 0.04 1.43 1.43
CA GLY A 89 -0.21 0.15 0.80
C GLY A 89 0.21 -1.04 1.66
N SER A 90 -0.57 -2.12 1.65
CA SER A 90 -0.22 -3.36 2.36
C SER A 90 -0.06 -4.51 1.39
N SER A 91 1.06 -5.27 1.50
CA SER A 91 1.34 -6.44 0.67
C SER A 91 1.27 -6.09 -0.83
N PHE A 92 0.43 -6.75 -1.60
CA PHE A 92 0.22 -6.43 -3.02
C PHE A 92 -0.23 -4.98 -3.26
N GLY A 93 -1.01 -4.38 -2.35
CA GLY A 93 -1.35 -2.96 -2.44
C GLY A 93 -0.16 -2.02 -2.28
N GLY A 94 0.85 -2.40 -1.49
CA GLY A 94 2.12 -1.69 -1.39
C GLY A 94 2.96 -1.82 -2.66
N TYR A 95 2.98 -3.01 -3.27
CA TYR A 95 3.64 -3.28 -4.55
C TYR A 95 3.06 -2.40 -5.67
N VAL A 96 1.73 -2.36 -5.78
CA VAL A 96 1.01 -1.52 -6.74
C VAL A 96 1.26 -0.03 -6.48
N GLY A 97 1.21 0.40 -5.20
CA GLY A 97 1.48 1.78 -4.82
C GLY A 97 2.88 2.26 -5.19
N LEU A 98 3.90 1.42 -5.00
CA LEU A 98 5.28 1.70 -5.39
C LEU A 98 5.44 1.80 -6.91
N LEU A 99 4.87 0.86 -7.67
CA LEU A 99 4.89 0.91 -9.14
C LEU A 99 4.16 2.14 -9.70
N HIS A 100 3.05 2.53 -9.09
CA HIS A 100 2.32 3.74 -9.46
C HIS A 100 3.18 4.99 -9.21
N ALA A 101 3.80 5.08 -8.04
CA ALA A 101 4.64 6.22 -7.66
C ALA A 101 5.92 6.34 -8.50
N ALA A 102 6.42 5.24 -9.06
CA ALA A 102 7.55 5.28 -9.98
C ALA A 102 7.25 6.04 -11.30
N LYS A 103 5.96 6.24 -11.61
CA LYS A 103 5.52 6.91 -12.85
C LYS A 103 4.70 8.18 -12.61
N ASN A 104 4.26 8.40 -11.38
CA ASN A 104 3.34 9.47 -11.01
C ASN A 104 3.86 10.24 -9.78
N PRO A 105 3.58 11.54 -9.66
CA PRO A 105 3.99 12.35 -8.52
C PRO A 105 3.19 11.97 -7.27
N VAL A 106 3.74 11.11 -6.43
CA VAL A 106 3.22 10.77 -5.11
C VAL A 106 4.10 11.42 -4.05
N ALA A 107 3.52 12.19 -3.15
CA ALA A 107 4.30 12.98 -2.20
C ALA A 107 4.97 12.14 -1.09
N ALA A 108 4.36 11.03 -0.69
CA ALA A 108 4.93 10.07 0.25
C ALA A 108 4.24 8.71 0.19
N LEU A 109 5.00 7.66 0.51
CA LEU A 109 4.46 6.30 0.66
C LEU A 109 4.79 5.73 2.04
N SER A 110 3.88 4.90 2.55
CA SER A 110 4.15 3.97 3.65
C SER A 110 3.69 2.58 3.21
N VAL A 111 4.63 1.65 3.02
CA VAL A 111 4.35 0.32 2.49
C VAL A 111 4.60 -0.75 3.55
N TRP A 112 3.61 -1.63 3.75
CA TRP A 112 3.58 -2.63 4.82
C TRP A 112 3.63 -4.04 4.26
N ALA A 113 4.55 -4.87 4.74
CA ALA A 113 4.67 -6.28 4.38
C ALA A 113 4.67 -6.48 2.83
N THR A 114 5.35 -5.57 2.12
CA THR A 114 5.33 -5.49 0.67
C THR A 114 6.42 -6.37 0.06
N PRO A 115 6.08 -7.26 -0.88
CA PRO A 115 7.08 -8.00 -1.63
C PRO A 115 7.80 -7.12 -2.66
N CYS A 116 9.06 -7.42 -2.94
CA CYS A 116 9.76 -6.85 -4.09
C CYS A 116 9.56 -7.69 -5.37
N ASP A 117 9.19 -8.96 -5.20
CA ASP A 117 8.89 -9.89 -6.30
C ASP A 117 7.66 -10.74 -5.95
N MET A 118 6.56 -10.52 -6.68
CA MET A 118 5.30 -11.24 -6.49
C MET A 118 5.41 -12.74 -6.79
N LEU A 119 6.27 -13.12 -7.72
CA LEU A 119 6.39 -14.54 -8.14
C LEU A 119 7.19 -15.35 -7.12
N SER A 120 8.19 -14.75 -6.50
CA SER A 120 9.04 -15.43 -5.52
C SER A 120 8.28 -15.84 -4.25
N ILE A 121 7.20 -15.12 -3.91
CA ILE A 121 6.38 -15.41 -2.72
C ILE A 121 5.19 -16.33 -3.00
N ALA A 122 4.94 -16.68 -4.26
CA ALA A 122 3.76 -17.47 -4.65
C ALA A 122 3.66 -18.82 -3.92
N GLY A 123 4.81 -19.44 -3.61
CA GLY A 123 4.86 -20.69 -2.86
C GLY A 123 4.53 -20.57 -1.37
N ASN A 124 4.57 -19.37 -0.81
CA ASN A 124 4.25 -19.10 0.59
C ASN A 124 2.77 -18.75 0.80
N ILE A 125 2.06 -18.35 -0.26
CA ILE A 125 0.64 -18.05 -0.20
C ILE A 125 -0.16 -19.36 -0.11
N PRO A 126 -1.20 -19.45 0.72
CA PRO A 126 -2.03 -20.66 0.83
C PRO A 126 -2.51 -21.13 -0.54
N LYS A 127 -2.33 -22.42 -0.83
CA LYS A 127 -2.66 -23.00 -2.13
C LYS A 127 -4.11 -22.74 -2.57
N ALA A 128 -5.05 -22.76 -1.63
CA ALA A 128 -6.46 -22.47 -1.89
C ALA A 128 -6.69 -21.02 -2.39
N ASP A 129 -5.87 -20.08 -1.94
CA ASP A 129 -5.93 -18.69 -2.40
C ASP A 129 -5.26 -18.53 -3.77
N MET A 130 -4.09 -19.15 -3.95
CA MET A 130 -3.41 -19.13 -5.26
C MET A 130 -4.24 -19.77 -6.38
N GLN A 131 -5.04 -20.78 -6.08
CA GLN A 131 -5.95 -21.41 -7.05
C GLN A 131 -7.11 -20.52 -7.52
N LYS A 132 -7.38 -19.40 -6.81
CA LYS A 132 -8.38 -18.42 -7.24
C LYS A 132 -7.88 -17.55 -8.40
N LEU A 133 -6.56 -17.47 -8.62
CA LEU A 133 -5.96 -16.63 -9.65
C LEU A 133 -5.81 -17.39 -10.97
N LYS A 134 -6.11 -16.71 -12.07
CA LYS A 134 -5.83 -17.22 -13.41
C LYS A 134 -4.35 -17.15 -13.76
N ARG A 135 -3.95 -17.87 -14.79
CA ARG A 135 -2.59 -17.87 -15.33
C ARG A 135 -2.08 -16.46 -15.69
N ASP A 136 -3.00 -15.59 -16.08
CA ASP A 136 -2.70 -14.23 -16.54
C ASP A 136 -2.06 -13.38 -15.44
N PHE A 137 -2.41 -13.60 -14.17
CA PHE A 137 -1.71 -12.97 -13.04
C PHE A 137 -0.20 -13.22 -13.09
N PHE A 138 0.20 -14.47 -13.29
CA PHE A 138 1.62 -14.87 -13.29
C PHE A 138 2.36 -14.39 -14.54
N ILE A 139 1.67 -14.33 -15.69
CA ILE A 139 2.24 -13.81 -16.94
C ILE A 139 2.46 -12.30 -16.81
N ASP A 140 1.46 -11.59 -16.31
CA ASP A 140 1.51 -10.14 -16.16
C ASP A 140 2.54 -9.71 -15.12
N ALA A 141 2.62 -10.39 -13.97
CA ALA A 141 3.58 -10.08 -12.90
C ALA A 141 5.05 -10.12 -13.37
N ARG A 142 5.38 -10.95 -14.37
CA ARG A 142 6.74 -11.02 -14.95
C ARG A 142 7.17 -9.78 -15.70
N ARG A 143 6.24 -8.91 -16.05
CA ARG A 143 6.50 -7.67 -16.79
C ARG A 143 7.02 -6.53 -15.91
N TYR A 144 6.98 -6.74 -14.59
CA TYR A 144 7.27 -5.70 -13.63
C TYR A 144 8.55 -6.03 -12.83
N ASP A 145 9.53 -5.14 -12.91
CA ASP A 145 10.71 -5.10 -12.05
C ASP A 145 10.52 -3.97 -11.04
N LEU A 146 10.05 -4.33 -9.83
CA LEU A 146 9.80 -3.33 -8.79
C LEU A 146 11.10 -2.64 -8.35
N LEU A 147 12.17 -3.40 -8.13
CA LEU A 147 13.42 -2.82 -7.62
C LEU A 147 14.02 -1.84 -8.60
N GLY A 148 14.01 -2.17 -9.90
CA GLY A 148 14.41 -1.24 -10.95
C GLY A 148 13.51 -0.02 -11.03
N ALA A 149 12.19 -0.20 -10.89
CA ALA A 149 11.23 0.90 -10.96
C ALA A 149 11.37 1.91 -9.81
N VAL A 150 11.70 1.44 -8.58
CA VAL A 150 11.84 2.32 -7.39
C VAL A 150 13.27 2.79 -7.13
N ALA A 151 14.21 2.43 -7.99
CA ALA A 151 15.62 2.81 -7.82
C ALA A 151 15.78 4.32 -7.72
N GLY A 152 16.30 4.78 -6.57
CA GLY A 152 16.48 6.20 -6.29
C GLY A 152 15.22 6.96 -5.90
N MET A 153 14.06 6.31 -5.72
CA MET A 153 12.82 6.97 -5.30
C MET A 153 12.93 7.46 -3.84
N PRO A 154 12.62 8.73 -3.55
CA PRO A 154 12.56 9.26 -2.20
C PRO A 154 11.17 9.16 -1.59
N SER A 155 11.06 9.55 -0.32
CA SER A 155 9.80 9.71 0.42
C SER A 155 9.02 8.41 0.60
N VAL A 156 9.74 7.31 0.86
CA VAL A 156 9.15 5.99 1.11
C VAL A 156 9.53 5.46 2.49
N GLN A 157 8.52 5.08 3.27
CA GLN A 157 8.66 4.32 4.50
C GLN A 157 8.30 2.85 4.24
N VAL A 158 9.17 1.93 4.67
CA VAL A 158 8.98 0.49 4.55
C VAL A 158 8.80 -0.12 5.93
N LEU A 159 7.64 -0.75 6.19
CA LEU A 159 7.34 -1.47 7.43
C LEU A 159 7.17 -2.97 7.15
N HIS A 160 7.75 -3.81 8.00
CA HIS A 160 7.68 -5.25 7.79
C HIS A 160 7.59 -6.03 9.10
N GLY A 161 6.85 -7.14 9.10
CA GLY A 161 6.79 -8.06 10.22
C GLY A 161 8.02 -8.98 10.27
N ALA A 162 8.66 -9.09 11.45
CA ALA A 162 9.80 -10.00 11.59
C ALA A 162 9.42 -11.48 11.52
N SER A 163 8.13 -11.80 11.73
CA SER A 163 7.57 -13.15 11.65
C SER A 163 6.61 -13.31 10.47
N ASP A 164 6.81 -12.51 9.40
CA ASP A 164 6.02 -12.59 8.18
C ASP A 164 6.27 -13.93 7.47
N GLU A 165 5.26 -14.77 7.43
CA GLU A 165 5.30 -16.13 6.86
C GLU A 165 5.07 -16.17 5.34
N ILE A 166 4.63 -15.06 4.75
CA ILE A 166 4.33 -14.93 3.31
C ILE A 166 5.48 -14.22 2.58
N VAL A 167 5.85 -13.04 3.06
CA VAL A 167 6.89 -12.21 2.46
C VAL A 167 8.11 -12.19 3.38
N PRO A 168 9.22 -12.82 3.01
CA PRO A 168 10.45 -12.75 3.81
C PRO A 168 10.90 -11.29 4.02
N ALA A 169 11.31 -10.95 5.25
CA ALA A 169 11.75 -9.59 5.60
C ALA A 169 12.93 -9.08 4.74
N GLU A 170 13.67 -9.99 4.12
CA GLU A 170 14.73 -9.65 3.17
C GLU A 170 14.20 -8.86 1.96
N GLN A 171 13.00 -9.17 1.48
CA GLN A 171 12.39 -8.43 0.37
C GLN A 171 12.13 -6.96 0.73
N ALA A 172 11.70 -6.69 1.97
CA ALA A 172 11.55 -5.32 2.46
C ALA A 172 12.91 -4.59 2.55
N ARG A 173 13.97 -5.30 2.93
CA ARG A 173 15.34 -4.74 2.94
C ARG A 173 15.82 -4.38 1.54
N LEU A 174 15.55 -5.23 0.55
CA LEU A 174 15.88 -4.94 -0.85
C LEU A 174 15.14 -3.71 -1.36
N ILE A 175 13.84 -3.56 -1.06
CA ILE A 175 13.11 -2.34 -1.38
C ILE A 175 13.79 -1.14 -0.73
N TYR A 176 14.04 -1.18 0.58
CA TYR A 176 14.67 -0.08 1.30
C TYR A 176 16.04 0.30 0.74
N GLN A 177 16.86 -0.68 0.35
CA GLN A 177 18.18 -0.45 -0.24
C GLN A 177 18.13 0.25 -1.61
N ALA A 178 17.09 -0.04 -2.41
CA ALA A 178 16.89 0.59 -3.71
C ALA A 178 16.42 2.06 -3.63
N LEU A 179 15.87 2.48 -2.49
CA LEU A 179 15.34 3.83 -2.28
C LEU A 179 16.43 4.85 -1.96
N HIS A 180 16.12 6.15 -2.15
CA HIS A 180 16.91 7.29 -1.67
C HIS A 180 16.22 8.04 -0.53
N ASP A 181 17.00 8.86 0.19
CA ASP A 181 16.46 9.71 1.25
C ASP A 181 15.54 10.83 0.68
N PRO A 182 14.51 11.22 1.43
CA PRO A 182 14.11 10.67 2.71
C PRO A 182 13.47 9.29 2.59
N ARG A 183 13.96 8.31 3.34
CA ARG A 183 13.40 6.97 3.46
C ARG A 183 13.44 6.51 4.92
N ASP A 184 12.59 5.55 5.28
CA ASP A 184 12.53 4.98 6.62
C ASP A 184 12.29 3.47 6.57
N PHE A 185 12.80 2.74 7.56
CA PHE A 185 12.63 1.29 7.65
C PHE A 185 12.29 0.89 9.08
N LEU A 186 11.15 0.21 9.25
CA LEU A 186 10.72 -0.30 10.55
C LEU A 186 10.43 -1.81 10.47
N LEU A 187 11.28 -2.61 11.13
CA LEU A 187 11.02 -4.02 11.34
C LEU A 187 10.24 -4.19 12.65
N LEU A 188 9.04 -4.77 12.56
CA LEU A 188 8.12 -4.97 13.68
C LEU A 188 8.37 -6.35 14.30
N PRO A 189 8.90 -6.44 15.53
CA PRO A 189 9.10 -7.72 16.19
C PRO A 189 7.78 -8.51 16.31
N GLN A 190 7.84 -9.83 16.08
CA GLN A 190 6.70 -10.75 16.22
C GLN A 190 5.48 -10.45 15.35
N ALA A 191 5.53 -9.48 14.41
CA ALA A 191 4.43 -9.23 13.50
C ALA A 191 4.41 -10.25 12.36
N ASP A 192 3.22 -10.80 12.10
CA ASP A 192 2.90 -11.65 10.95
C ASP A 192 2.72 -10.82 9.66
N HIS A 193 2.41 -11.50 8.53
CA HIS A 193 2.16 -10.84 7.25
C HIS A 193 1.06 -9.78 7.31
N SER A 194 -0.01 -10.05 8.03
CA SER A 194 -1.16 -9.14 8.15
C SER A 194 -0.95 -8.03 9.18
N ILE A 195 0.14 -8.09 9.95
CA ILE A 195 0.37 -7.24 11.13
C ILE A 195 -0.88 -7.32 12.03
N SER A 196 -1.30 -8.56 12.34
CA SER A 196 -2.58 -8.82 13.00
C SER A 196 -2.55 -8.49 14.49
N GLN A 197 -1.38 -8.58 15.12
CA GLN A 197 -1.22 -8.38 16.54
C GLN A 197 -1.44 -6.91 16.94
N PRO A 198 -2.17 -6.63 18.04
CA PRO A 198 -2.54 -5.25 18.40
C PRO A 198 -1.36 -4.32 18.63
N SER A 199 -0.30 -4.78 19.30
CA SER A 199 0.88 -3.94 19.60
C SER A 199 1.69 -3.57 18.35
N PRO A 200 2.16 -4.51 17.51
CA PRO A 200 2.81 -4.21 16.24
C PRO A 200 1.93 -3.36 15.30
N ARG A 201 0.62 -3.64 15.23
CA ARG A 201 -0.32 -2.85 14.41
C ARG A 201 -0.38 -1.40 14.86
N LYS A 202 -0.49 -1.16 16.19
CA LYS A 202 -0.46 0.19 16.73
C LYS A 202 0.86 0.91 16.41
N GLN A 203 2.00 0.21 16.52
CA GLN A 203 3.31 0.76 16.17
C GLN A 203 3.35 1.15 14.69
N ALA A 204 2.90 0.28 13.79
CA ALA A 204 2.86 0.54 12.35
C ALA A 204 1.99 1.76 12.02
N ILE A 205 0.77 1.85 12.59
CA ILE A 205 -0.14 2.98 12.39
C ILE A 205 0.50 4.28 12.88
N THR A 206 1.07 4.29 14.09
CA THR A 206 1.71 5.48 14.68
C THR A 206 2.93 5.92 13.86
N ALA A 207 3.77 4.99 13.41
CA ALA A 207 4.94 5.29 12.59
C ALA A 207 4.54 5.87 11.23
N SER A 208 3.52 5.28 10.59
CA SER A 208 3.01 5.78 9.30
C SER A 208 2.37 7.16 9.43
N LEU A 209 1.62 7.41 10.51
CA LEU A 209 1.07 8.73 10.77
C LEU A 209 2.18 9.78 10.93
N ALA A 210 3.19 9.49 11.73
CA ALA A 210 4.34 10.39 11.94
C ALA A 210 5.08 10.64 10.61
N TRP A 211 5.25 9.60 9.79
CA TRP A 211 5.85 9.71 8.47
C TRP A 211 5.06 10.66 7.57
N PHE A 212 3.75 10.43 7.40
CA PHE A 212 2.92 11.29 6.56
C PHE A 212 2.82 12.73 7.07
N LYS A 213 2.75 12.94 8.39
CA LYS A 213 2.82 14.30 8.96
C LYS A 213 4.09 15.02 8.53
N LYS A 214 5.25 14.37 8.68
CA LYS A 214 6.54 14.93 8.28
C LYS A 214 6.61 15.26 6.78
N GLN A 215 6.02 14.44 5.92
CA GLN A 215 6.13 14.58 4.47
C GLN A 215 5.04 15.49 3.87
N LEU A 216 3.83 15.50 4.43
CA LEU A 216 2.65 16.13 3.82
C LEU A 216 2.14 17.36 4.56
N LEU A 217 2.47 17.51 5.86
CA LEU A 217 2.09 18.65 6.70
C LEU A 217 3.36 19.38 7.20
N PRO A 218 4.16 19.98 6.29
CA PRO A 218 5.38 20.69 6.73
C PRO A 218 4.99 21.92 7.54
N GLY A 219 5.45 21.96 8.79
CA GLY A 219 5.29 23.12 9.68
C GLY A 219 4.29 22.94 10.83
N CYS A 220 3.81 21.71 11.10
CA CYS A 220 3.11 21.36 12.34
C CYS A 220 4.07 20.77 13.36
#